data_c22c78f5d76e6550ff97f02afb53e0f3
#
_entry.id   c22c78f5d76e6550ff97f02afb53e0f3
#
_cell.length_a   1.000
_cell.length_b   1.000
_cell.length_c   1.000
_cell.angle_alpha   90.00
_cell.angle_beta   90.00
_cell.angle_gamma   90.00
#
_symmetry.space_group_name_H-M   'P 1'
#
loop_
_entity.id
_entity.type
_entity.pdbx_description
1 polymer ?
#
loop_
_entity_poly.entity_id
_entity_poly.type
_entity_poly.pdbx_seq_one_letter_code
_entity_poly.pdbx_strand_id
1 'polypeptide(L)'
;SFAIRELHADSGVVLTASHNPSHDNGFKAYFNDGAQLVPPHDKAVIKEVNSLTSEEYEPLPEDRRGTLHVLDSSFDRIYMDRLKTVLLRPELFNKGGAKIVYSNLHGTGGHIIVPLLKELGCNVQTVAAQDVQDGRFPTVASPNPENPPALALAIEQADASGADIVIATDPDADRMGVAVRGEDGKMHLLTGNQIGSLLAWYRCMSMSDLGIINDSNRSRAVMVKTFVTTGLQDAIGHHFGYEVVNVLTGFKYIAQKLGKYEQAIPAEKREGYRKMSEEQTRALRLEYSRYFVFGGEESYGYLAQDFVRDKDANSAAIIFAELAAYAESIGKSLLELLHELFEQFGVYLEMGKSLVMEGADGAARIAALAASYSSNPPTEVDGVAVSGIRDFSKGDMVDAEGDPIPAEKMIFVDLADGRSF
;
A
#
# COMPACT_ATOMS: atom_id res chain seq x y z
N SER A 1 -5.05 -10.84 -6.07
CA SER A 1 -3.61 -11.07 -6.17
C SER A 1 -3.19 -12.39 -5.55
N PHE A 2 -3.39 -12.62 -4.24
CA PHE A 2 -3.00 -13.88 -3.57
C PHE A 2 -3.61 -15.13 -4.24
N ALA A 3 -4.93 -15.14 -4.47
CA ALA A 3 -5.62 -16.28 -5.08
C ALA A 3 -5.06 -16.63 -6.47
N ILE A 4 -4.73 -15.64 -7.30
CA ILE A 4 -4.12 -15.87 -8.61
C ILE A 4 -2.80 -16.63 -8.47
N ARG A 5 -1.95 -16.21 -7.53
CA ARG A 5 -0.64 -16.83 -7.30
C ARG A 5 -0.76 -18.22 -6.67
N GLU A 6 -1.63 -18.36 -5.67
CA GLU A 6 -1.81 -19.61 -4.92
C GLU A 6 -2.44 -20.72 -5.76
N LEU A 7 -3.39 -20.38 -6.63
CA LEU A 7 -4.12 -21.29 -7.50
C LEU A 7 -3.48 -21.44 -8.89
N HIS A 8 -2.39 -20.71 -9.16
CA HIS A 8 -1.74 -20.69 -10.47
C HIS A 8 -2.70 -20.29 -11.61
N ALA A 9 -3.60 -19.34 -11.34
CA ALA A 9 -4.54 -18.85 -12.35
C ALA A 9 -3.80 -18.05 -13.44
N ASP A 10 -4.28 -18.13 -14.68
CA ASP A 10 -3.68 -17.43 -15.83
C ASP A 10 -3.92 -15.92 -15.79
N SER A 11 -5.03 -15.51 -15.20
CA SER A 11 -5.40 -14.08 -15.02
C SER A 11 -6.38 -13.93 -13.87
N GLY A 12 -6.66 -12.68 -13.51
CA GLY A 12 -7.68 -12.35 -12.51
C GLY A 12 -8.38 -11.05 -12.79
N VAL A 13 -9.57 -10.92 -12.22
CA VAL A 13 -10.39 -9.72 -12.26
C VAL A 13 -10.91 -9.42 -10.87
N VAL A 14 -10.90 -8.15 -10.49
CA VAL A 14 -11.56 -7.65 -9.28
C VAL A 14 -12.54 -6.55 -9.69
N LEU A 15 -13.80 -6.72 -9.33
CA LEU A 15 -14.85 -5.73 -9.55
C LEU A 15 -14.96 -4.88 -8.28
N THR A 16 -14.42 -3.67 -8.33
CA THR A 16 -14.40 -2.75 -7.21
C THR A 16 -14.20 -1.32 -7.68
N ALA A 17 -14.88 -0.38 -7.06
CA ALA A 17 -14.57 1.04 -7.12
C ALA A 17 -13.74 1.50 -5.91
N SER A 18 -13.19 0.55 -5.11
CA SER A 18 -12.42 0.81 -3.90
C SER A 18 -13.21 1.70 -2.93
N HIS A 19 -12.69 2.86 -2.59
CA HIS A 19 -13.22 3.83 -1.65
C HIS A 19 -14.07 4.94 -2.29
N ASN A 20 -14.38 4.83 -3.56
CA ASN A 20 -15.21 5.80 -4.27
C ASN A 20 -16.66 5.76 -3.77
N PRO A 21 -17.46 6.81 -4.02
CA PRO A 21 -18.90 6.81 -3.71
C PRO A 21 -19.64 5.64 -4.33
N SER A 22 -20.76 5.26 -3.72
CA SER A 22 -21.54 4.06 -4.07
C SER A 22 -22.09 3.99 -5.50
N HIS A 23 -22.11 5.10 -6.22
CA HIS A 23 -22.54 5.17 -7.62
C HIS A 23 -21.44 4.88 -8.64
N ASP A 24 -20.18 4.80 -8.17
CA ASP A 24 -19.04 4.46 -9.01
C ASP A 24 -18.91 2.93 -9.15
N ASN A 25 -18.32 2.52 -10.27
CA ASN A 25 -17.97 1.13 -10.52
C ASN A 25 -16.51 1.05 -10.99
N GLY A 26 -15.90 -0.13 -10.89
CA GLY A 26 -14.51 -0.31 -11.27
C GLY A 26 -14.18 -1.75 -11.66
N PHE A 27 -13.14 -1.88 -12.47
CA PHE A 27 -12.64 -3.14 -13.00
C PHE A 27 -11.12 -3.13 -12.97
N LYS A 28 -10.53 -4.01 -12.16
CA LYS A 28 -9.08 -4.21 -12.09
C LYS A 28 -8.72 -5.55 -12.74
N ALA A 29 -7.83 -5.55 -13.73
CA ALA A 29 -7.35 -6.77 -14.39
C ALA A 29 -5.90 -7.09 -13.97
N TYR A 30 -5.62 -8.38 -13.80
CA TYR A 30 -4.37 -8.90 -13.24
C TYR A 30 -3.73 -9.95 -14.14
N PHE A 31 -2.39 -9.98 -14.14
CA PHE A 31 -1.60 -11.07 -14.70
C PHE A 31 -1.60 -12.33 -13.82
N ASN A 32 -1.05 -13.40 -14.37
CA ASN A 32 -0.86 -14.67 -13.67
C ASN A 32 0.15 -14.62 -12.50
N ASP A 33 0.93 -13.56 -12.39
CA ASP A 33 1.82 -13.30 -11.26
C ASP A 33 1.13 -12.57 -10.10
N GLY A 34 -0.16 -12.22 -10.27
CA GLY A 34 -0.98 -11.53 -9.29
C GLY A 34 -0.84 -10.01 -9.28
N ALA A 35 -0.06 -9.41 -10.19
CA ALA A 35 0.05 -7.97 -10.35
C ALA A 35 -1.01 -7.42 -11.32
N GLN A 36 -1.43 -6.17 -11.11
CA GLN A 36 -2.29 -5.47 -12.08
C GLN A 36 -1.57 -5.30 -13.41
N LEU A 37 -2.34 -5.27 -14.50
CA LEU A 37 -1.82 -5.04 -15.84
C LEU A 37 -1.13 -3.66 -15.93
N VAL A 38 0.04 -3.67 -16.56
CA VAL A 38 0.82 -2.47 -16.90
C VAL A 38 0.87 -2.27 -18.42
N PRO A 39 1.28 -1.09 -18.93
CA PRO A 39 1.48 -0.91 -20.36
C PRO A 39 2.42 -1.98 -20.97
N PRO A 40 2.12 -2.48 -22.19
CA PRO A 40 1.03 -2.08 -23.08
C PRO A 40 -0.30 -2.80 -22.87
N HIS A 41 -0.38 -3.76 -21.96
CA HIS A 41 -1.51 -4.70 -21.84
C HIS A 41 -2.77 -4.03 -21.26
N ASP A 42 -2.64 -3.13 -20.28
CA ASP A 42 -3.74 -2.34 -19.75
C ASP A 42 -4.43 -1.51 -20.86
N LYS A 43 -3.63 -0.85 -21.72
CA LYS A 43 -4.12 -0.07 -22.86
C LYS A 43 -4.80 -0.96 -23.91
N ALA A 44 -4.31 -2.19 -24.11
CA ALA A 44 -4.91 -3.14 -25.04
C ALA A 44 -6.31 -3.58 -24.56
N VAL A 45 -6.47 -3.86 -23.25
CA VAL A 45 -7.79 -4.19 -22.68
C VAL A 45 -8.76 -3.02 -22.82
N ILE A 46 -8.35 -1.79 -22.47
CA ILE A 46 -9.20 -0.59 -22.62
C ILE A 46 -9.60 -0.37 -24.10
N LYS A 47 -8.67 -0.57 -25.03
CA LYS A 47 -8.97 -0.46 -26.46
C LYS A 47 -10.03 -1.47 -26.90
N GLU A 48 -9.94 -2.72 -26.44
CA GLU A 48 -10.90 -3.75 -26.75
C GLU A 48 -12.28 -3.43 -26.16
N VAL A 49 -12.35 -3.04 -24.87
CA VAL A 49 -13.59 -2.60 -24.21
C VAL A 49 -14.26 -1.45 -24.98
N ASN A 50 -13.49 -0.45 -25.40
CA ASN A 50 -14.01 0.69 -26.16
C ASN A 50 -14.45 0.33 -27.59
N SER A 51 -14.08 -0.84 -28.10
CA SER A 51 -14.50 -1.34 -29.42
C SER A 51 -15.83 -2.09 -29.38
N LEU A 52 -16.29 -2.49 -28.18
CA LEU A 52 -17.55 -3.20 -28.01
C LEU A 52 -18.73 -2.29 -28.35
N THR A 53 -19.64 -2.79 -29.19
CA THR A 53 -20.84 -2.05 -29.63
C THR A 53 -22.14 -2.59 -29.00
N SER A 54 -22.07 -3.74 -28.34
CA SER A 54 -23.20 -4.35 -27.64
C SER A 54 -22.72 -5.15 -26.43
N GLU A 55 -23.61 -5.38 -25.48
CA GLU A 55 -23.42 -6.26 -24.31
C GLU A 55 -23.99 -7.66 -24.55
N GLU A 56 -24.17 -8.06 -25.79
CA GLU A 56 -24.72 -9.37 -26.11
C GLU A 56 -23.77 -10.48 -25.69
N TYR A 57 -24.28 -11.39 -24.88
CA TYR A 57 -23.55 -12.54 -24.36
C TYR A 57 -24.27 -13.83 -24.77
N GLU A 58 -23.61 -14.62 -25.59
CA GLU A 58 -24.03 -15.98 -25.87
C GLU A 58 -23.26 -16.97 -24.96
N PRO A 59 -23.94 -17.66 -24.03
CA PRO A 59 -23.26 -18.63 -23.18
C PRO A 59 -22.70 -19.80 -24.02
N LEU A 60 -21.48 -20.20 -23.72
CA LEU A 60 -20.88 -21.36 -24.36
C LEU A 60 -21.74 -22.61 -24.17
N PRO A 61 -21.76 -23.54 -25.15
CA PRO A 61 -22.35 -24.87 -24.99
C PRO A 61 -21.84 -25.55 -23.73
N GLU A 62 -22.67 -26.40 -23.12
CA GLU A 62 -22.39 -26.97 -21.78
C GLU A 62 -21.08 -27.80 -21.77
N ASP A 63 -20.81 -28.53 -22.86
CA ASP A 63 -19.59 -29.32 -23.08
C ASP A 63 -18.31 -28.49 -23.23
N ARG A 64 -18.45 -27.18 -23.42
CA ARG A 64 -17.35 -26.21 -23.55
C ARG A 64 -17.21 -25.28 -22.36
N ARG A 65 -18.08 -25.39 -21.37
CA ARG A 65 -17.99 -24.58 -20.14
C ARG A 65 -16.92 -25.13 -19.22
N GLY A 66 -16.14 -24.25 -18.64
CA GLY A 66 -15.24 -24.60 -17.53
C GLY A 66 -16.00 -24.89 -16.24
N THR A 67 -15.31 -25.51 -15.29
CA THR A 67 -15.86 -25.74 -13.94
C THR A 67 -15.77 -24.47 -13.12
N LEU A 68 -16.89 -24.11 -12.47
CA LEU A 68 -16.92 -23.01 -11.51
C LEU A 68 -16.52 -23.54 -10.12
N HIS A 69 -15.46 -22.98 -9.54
CA HIS A 69 -15.03 -23.25 -8.18
C HIS A 69 -15.27 -22.00 -7.32
N VAL A 70 -16.05 -22.14 -6.26
CA VAL A 70 -16.27 -21.09 -5.27
C VAL A 70 -15.29 -21.31 -4.11
N LEU A 71 -14.45 -20.32 -3.82
CA LEU A 71 -13.52 -20.38 -2.69
C LEU A 71 -14.30 -20.14 -1.40
N ASP A 72 -13.98 -20.90 -0.37
CA ASP A 72 -14.63 -20.85 0.96
C ASP A 72 -13.63 -20.45 2.05
N SER A 73 -14.04 -20.52 3.30
CA SER A 73 -13.24 -20.18 4.47
C SER A 73 -11.95 -21.01 4.63
N SER A 74 -11.84 -22.16 3.97
CA SER A 74 -10.60 -22.93 3.97
C SER A 74 -9.50 -22.19 3.18
N PHE A 75 -9.88 -21.48 2.14
CA PHE A 75 -8.94 -20.63 1.40
C PHE A 75 -8.56 -19.38 2.20
N ASP A 76 -9.50 -18.77 2.93
CA ASP A 76 -9.21 -17.66 3.85
C ASP A 76 -8.16 -18.08 4.87
N ARG A 77 -8.26 -19.31 5.39
CA ARG A 77 -7.27 -19.86 6.33
C ARG A 77 -5.86 -19.92 5.75
N ILE A 78 -5.71 -20.38 4.49
CA ILE A 78 -4.42 -20.41 3.79
C ILE A 78 -3.83 -18.98 3.73
N TYR A 79 -4.65 -17.98 3.39
CA TYR A 79 -4.21 -16.59 3.34
C TYR A 79 -3.83 -16.06 4.73
N MET A 80 -4.63 -16.29 5.75
CA MET A 80 -4.35 -15.89 7.13
C MET A 80 -3.04 -16.50 7.64
N ASP A 81 -2.77 -17.77 7.35
CA ASP A 81 -1.51 -18.41 7.74
C ASP A 81 -0.31 -17.82 7.00
N ARG A 82 -0.49 -17.42 5.73
CA ARG A 82 0.54 -16.67 5.00
C ARG A 82 0.76 -15.28 5.59
N LEU A 83 -0.29 -14.57 5.96
CA LEU A 83 -0.19 -13.25 6.60
C LEU A 83 0.63 -13.31 7.89
N LYS A 84 0.50 -14.34 8.71
CA LYS A 84 1.31 -14.48 9.94
C LYS A 84 2.81 -14.50 9.67
N THR A 85 3.24 -14.92 8.48
CA THR A 85 4.66 -14.96 8.12
C THR A 85 5.29 -13.59 7.89
N VAL A 86 4.50 -12.52 7.84
CA VAL A 86 5.03 -11.15 7.72
C VAL A 86 5.47 -10.56 9.06
N LEU A 87 5.01 -11.13 10.16
CA LEU A 87 5.37 -10.70 11.52
C LEU A 87 6.84 -11.01 11.79
N LEU A 88 7.52 -10.08 12.42
CA LEU A 88 8.95 -10.19 12.77
C LEU A 88 9.16 -10.51 14.25
N ARG A 89 8.23 -10.11 15.12
CA ARG A 89 8.28 -10.26 16.57
C ARG A 89 6.95 -10.75 17.15
N PRO A 90 6.40 -11.88 16.64
CA PRO A 90 5.07 -12.38 17.05
C PRO A 90 4.98 -12.65 18.56
N GLU A 91 6.09 -12.84 19.26
CA GLU A 91 6.16 -13.00 20.70
C GLU A 91 5.68 -11.78 21.50
N LEU A 92 5.65 -10.59 20.89
CA LEU A 92 5.16 -9.37 21.53
C LEU A 92 3.68 -9.45 21.88
N PHE A 93 2.90 -10.18 21.10
CA PHE A 93 1.46 -10.39 21.36
C PHE A 93 1.17 -11.22 22.62
N ASN A 94 2.13 -12.01 23.12
CA ASN A 94 1.96 -12.84 24.30
C ASN A 94 1.84 -12.04 25.62
N LYS A 95 2.10 -10.73 25.58
CA LYS A 95 2.01 -9.83 26.75
C LYS A 95 0.67 -9.12 26.88
N GLY A 96 -0.31 -9.50 26.07
CA GLY A 96 -1.56 -8.78 25.89
C GLY A 96 -1.40 -7.76 24.76
N GLY A 97 -2.03 -8.02 23.63
CA GLY A 97 -1.95 -7.12 22.48
C GLY A 97 -2.74 -5.83 22.70
N ALA A 98 -2.46 -4.83 21.87
CA ALA A 98 -3.16 -3.55 21.87
C ALA A 98 -4.69 -3.70 21.85
N LYS A 99 -5.39 -2.79 22.50
CA LYS A 99 -6.84 -2.65 22.38
C LYS A 99 -7.17 -1.90 21.09
N ILE A 100 -7.83 -2.58 20.19
CA ILE A 100 -8.08 -2.09 18.83
C ILE A 100 -9.56 -1.91 18.61
N VAL A 101 -9.97 -0.73 18.10
CA VAL A 101 -11.25 -0.57 17.43
C VAL A 101 -11.02 -0.67 15.94
N TYR A 102 -11.71 -1.62 15.30
CA TYR A 102 -11.60 -1.88 13.88
C TYR A 102 -12.88 -1.53 13.13
N SER A 103 -12.76 -0.90 11.98
CA SER A 103 -13.83 -0.69 11.02
C SER A 103 -13.45 -1.15 9.62
N ASN A 104 -14.29 -1.95 8.99
CA ASN A 104 -14.15 -2.32 7.57
C ASN A 104 -14.89 -1.36 6.62
N LEU A 105 -15.43 -0.26 7.11
CA LEU A 105 -16.17 0.74 6.32
C LEU A 105 -17.18 0.09 5.35
N HIS A 106 -17.97 -0.88 5.83
CA HIS A 106 -18.91 -1.69 5.06
C HIS A 106 -18.26 -2.62 4.01
N GLY A 107 -16.95 -2.86 4.10
CA GLY A 107 -16.18 -3.65 3.15
C GLY A 107 -15.84 -5.07 3.62
N THR A 108 -14.83 -5.67 3.01
CA THR A 108 -14.49 -7.09 3.14
C THR A 108 -13.44 -7.40 4.20
N GLY A 109 -12.64 -6.42 4.64
CA GLY A 109 -11.46 -6.63 5.51
C GLY A 109 -11.74 -7.32 6.84
N GLY A 110 -12.96 -7.16 7.37
CA GLY A 110 -13.36 -7.78 8.65
C GLY A 110 -13.31 -9.30 8.67
N HIS A 111 -13.46 -9.96 7.52
CA HIS A 111 -13.36 -11.42 7.40
C HIS A 111 -11.98 -11.99 7.69
N ILE A 112 -10.95 -11.23 7.39
CA ILE A 112 -9.54 -11.64 7.55
C ILE A 112 -8.91 -10.98 8.78
N ILE A 113 -9.03 -9.66 8.91
CA ILE A 113 -8.30 -8.89 9.94
C ILE A 113 -8.80 -9.21 11.34
N VAL A 114 -10.12 -9.22 11.55
CA VAL A 114 -10.69 -9.40 12.90
C VAL A 114 -10.34 -10.76 13.51
N PRO A 115 -10.58 -11.90 12.83
CA PRO A 115 -10.20 -13.20 13.37
C PRO A 115 -8.67 -13.33 13.53
N LEU A 116 -7.88 -12.78 12.60
CA LEU A 116 -6.43 -12.85 12.66
C LEU A 116 -5.86 -12.07 13.85
N LEU A 117 -6.29 -10.82 14.08
CA LEU A 117 -5.85 -10.03 15.24
C LEU A 117 -6.26 -10.68 16.57
N LYS A 118 -7.48 -11.27 16.64
CA LYS A 118 -7.91 -12.02 17.83
C LYS A 118 -7.06 -13.27 18.08
N GLU A 119 -6.71 -13.99 17.02
CA GLU A 119 -5.83 -15.17 17.11
C GLU A 119 -4.42 -14.79 17.56
N LEU A 120 -3.94 -13.61 17.20
CA LEU A 120 -2.68 -13.02 17.68
C LEU A 120 -2.76 -12.51 19.13
N GLY A 121 -3.95 -12.50 19.77
CA GLY A 121 -4.12 -12.08 21.15
C GLY A 121 -4.51 -10.63 21.37
N CYS A 122 -4.80 -9.88 20.29
CA CYS A 122 -5.29 -8.49 20.39
C CYS A 122 -6.73 -8.45 20.93
N ASN A 123 -7.03 -7.43 21.73
CA ASN A 123 -8.40 -7.12 22.14
C ASN A 123 -9.06 -6.25 21.07
N VAL A 124 -9.82 -6.88 20.15
CA VAL A 124 -10.43 -6.23 19.00
C VAL A 124 -11.93 -6.06 19.20
N GLN A 125 -12.40 -4.83 19.11
CA GLN A 125 -13.79 -4.45 19.01
C GLN A 125 -14.07 -3.92 17.61
N THR A 126 -15.24 -4.26 17.03
CA THR A 126 -15.63 -3.73 15.72
C THR A 126 -16.67 -2.62 15.85
N VAL A 127 -16.78 -1.78 14.85
CA VAL A 127 -17.83 -0.76 14.75
C VAL A 127 -19.09 -1.43 14.17
N ALA A 128 -19.99 -1.90 15.04
CA ALA A 128 -21.14 -2.71 14.64
C ALA A 128 -21.99 -2.09 13.50
N ALA A 129 -22.12 -0.77 13.46
CA ALA A 129 -22.84 -0.07 12.40
C ALA A 129 -22.16 -0.15 11.02
N GLN A 130 -20.87 -0.50 10.98
CA GLN A 130 -20.03 -0.58 9.78
C GLN A 130 -19.60 -2.02 9.44
N ASP A 131 -19.95 -3.02 10.27
CA ASP A 131 -19.54 -4.42 10.08
C ASP A 131 -20.24 -5.09 8.89
N VAL A 132 -21.46 -4.66 8.59
CA VAL A 132 -22.23 -5.23 7.49
C VAL A 132 -21.70 -4.73 6.16
N GLN A 133 -21.35 -5.67 5.27
CA GLN A 133 -20.99 -5.36 3.89
C GLN A 133 -22.19 -4.77 3.16
N ASP A 134 -22.10 -3.50 2.79
CA ASP A 134 -23.17 -2.78 2.10
C ASP A 134 -22.57 -1.75 1.14
N GLY A 135 -22.67 -2.02 -0.17
CA GLY A 135 -22.17 -1.13 -1.22
C GLY A 135 -22.84 0.24 -1.30
N ARG A 136 -23.87 0.50 -0.47
CA ARG A 136 -24.48 1.84 -0.35
C ARG A 136 -23.76 2.72 0.69
N PHE A 137 -22.89 2.13 1.52
CA PHE A 137 -22.10 2.81 2.57
C PHE A 137 -22.95 3.70 3.50
N PRO A 138 -23.97 3.16 4.20
CA PRO A 138 -25.03 3.97 4.84
C PRO A 138 -24.54 4.89 5.96
N THR A 139 -23.33 4.69 6.51
CA THR A 139 -22.77 5.52 7.60
C THR A 139 -21.75 6.54 7.12
N VAL A 140 -21.33 6.50 5.86
CA VAL A 140 -20.27 7.38 5.32
C VAL A 140 -20.61 7.83 3.90
N ALA A 141 -20.25 9.06 3.55
CA ALA A 141 -20.41 9.56 2.19
C ALA A 141 -19.40 8.94 1.21
N SER A 142 -18.21 8.62 1.73
CA SER A 142 -17.14 7.91 1.01
C SER A 142 -16.44 6.98 2.01
N PRO A 143 -16.29 5.69 1.72
CA PRO A 143 -15.65 4.72 2.60
C PRO A 143 -14.11 4.78 2.50
N ASN A 144 -13.57 5.99 2.45
CA ASN A 144 -12.13 6.24 2.32
C ASN A 144 -11.50 6.46 3.70
N PRO A 145 -10.59 5.58 4.17
CA PRO A 145 -9.93 5.71 5.46
C PRO A 145 -8.98 6.92 5.56
N GLU A 146 -8.73 7.64 4.46
CA GLU A 146 -8.04 8.93 4.47
C GLU A 146 -8.91 10.07 5.03
N ASN A 147 -10.22 9.93 4.95
CA ASN A 147 -11.17 10.99 5.29
C ASN A 147 -11.52 10.92 6.79
N PRO A 148 -11.25 11.96 7.58
CA PRO A 148 -11.59 11.97 9.01
C PRO A 148 -13.04 11.59 9.32
N PRO A 149 -14.07 12.03 8.54
CA PRO A 149 -15.45 11.63 8.79
C PRO A 149 -15.70 10.11 8.68
N ALA A 150 -14.91 9.38 7.88
CA ALA A 150 -15.07 7.92 7.74
C ALA A 150 -14.69 7.17 9.03
N LEU A 151 -13.73 7.72 9.79
CA LEU A 151 -13.26 7.14 11.04
C LEU A 151 -14.00 7.65 12.29
N ALA A 152 -14.93 8.60 12.15
CA ALA A 152 -15.58 9.27 13.27
C ALA A 152 -16.22 8.30 14.26
N LEU A 153 -17.01 7.32 13.78
CA LEU A 153 -17.65 6.30 14.63
C LEU A 153 -16.62 5.40 15.35
N ALA A 154 -15.54 5.04 14.67
CA ALA A 154 -14.49 4.23 15.27
C ALA A 154 -13.71 5.01 16.33
N ILE A 155 -13.44 6.30 16.12
CA ILE A 155 -12.79 7.19 17.08
C ILE A 155 -13.69 7.39 18.30
N GLU A 156 -14.98 7.65 18.11
CA GLU A 156 -15.96 7.78 19.22
C GLU A 156 -16.00 6.52 20.08
N GLN A 157 -16.04 5.35 19.43
CA GLN A 157 -16.01 4.06 20.13
C GLN A 157 -14.67 3.83 20.84
N ALA A 158 -13.55 4.22 20.24
CA ALA A 158 -12.24 4.11 20.86
C ALA A 158 -12.12 4.98 22.11
N ASP A 159 -12.66 6.21 22.07
CA ASP A 159 -12.69 7.09 23.24
C ASP A 159 -13.56 6.51 24.36
N ALA A 160 -14.71 5.95 24.02
CA ALA A 160 -15.61 5.33 24.99
C ALA A 160 -15.06 4.05 25.61
N SER A 161 -14.29 3.25 24.88
CA SER A 161 -13.76 1.96 25.33
C SER A 161 -12.32 2.05 25.90
N GLY A 162 -11.65 3.19 25.76
CA GLY A 162 -10.24 3.35 26.11
C GLY A 162 -9.32 2.50 25.23
N ALA A 163 -9.65 2.37 23.94
CA ALA A 163 -8.80 1.66 23.00
C ALA A 163 -7.51 2.47 22.70
N ASP A 164 -6.44 1.77 22.37
CA ASP A 164 -5.13 2.35 22.12
C ASP A 164 -5.00 2.84 20.67
N ILE A 165 -5.60 2.10 19.74
CA ILE A 165 -5.58 2.39 18.31
C ILE A 165 -6.93 2.15 17.65
N VAL A 166 -7.19 2.90 16.59
CA VAL A 166 -8.25 2.65 15.59
C VAL A 166 -7.57 2.19 14.31
N ILE A 167 -8.08 1.15 13.71
CA ILE A 167 -7.70 0.70 12.36
C ILE A 167 -8.95 0.69 11.50
N ALA A 168 -8.93 1.32 10.33
CA ALA A 168 -10.00 1.24 9.35
C ALA A 168 -9.44 0.83 7.98
N THR A 169 -10.22 0.00 7.25
CA THR A 169 -9.86 -0.38 5.88
C THR A 169 -10.95 0.05 4.92
N ASP A 170 -10.57 0.35 3.69
CA ASP A 170 -11.53 0.60 2.62
C ASP A 170 -12.27 -0.69 2.20
N PRO A 171 -13.32 -0.60 1.36
CA PRO A 171 -14.17 -1.75 1.07
C PRO A 171 -13.48 -2.97 0.46
N ASP A 172 -12.47 -2.81 -0.39
CA ASP A 172 -11.71 -3.92 -0.98
C ASP A 172 -10.45 -4.29 -0.16
N ALA A 173 -10.28 -3.65 1.03
CA ALA A 173 -9.24 -3.94 2.00
C ALA A 173 -7.81 -3.85 1.44
N ASP A 174 -7.58 -2.89 0.55
CA ASP A 174 -6.25 -2.59 0.01
C ASP A 174 -5.61 -1.36 0.69
N ARG A 175 -6.39 -0.49 1.37
CA ARG A 175 -5.92 0.68 2.12
C ARG A 175 -6.22 0.57 3.60
N MET A 176 -5.33 1.12 4.43
CA MET A 176 -5.48 1.16 5.89
C MET A 176 -5.25 2.55 6.44
N GLY A 177 -6.28 3.12 7.10
CA GLY A 177 -6.18 4.33 7.92
C GLY A 177 -6.06 3.97 9.40
N VAL A 178 -5.38 4.84 10.16
CA VAL A 178 -5.10 4.61 11.58
C VAL A 178 -5.27 5.89 12.37
N ALA A 179 -5.87 5.79 13.57
CA ALA A 179 -5.74 6.78 14.62
C ALA A 179 -5.12 6.16 15.86
N VAL A 180 -4.28 6.92 16.56
CA VAL A 180 -3.55 6.45 17.73
C VAL A 180 -3.83 7.35 18.93
N ARG A 181 -3.80 6.79 20.13
CA ARG A 181 -4.02 7.57 21.35
C ARG A 181 -2.77 8.37 21.71
N GLY A 182 -2.97 9.67 21.88
CA GLY A 182 -1.91 10.58 22.34
C GLY A 182 -1.84 10.68 23.87
N GLU A 183 -0.80 11.33 24.38
CA GLU A 183 -0.62 11.62 25.80
C GLU A 183 -1.73 12.52 26.36
N ASP A 184 -2.35 13.33 25.52
CA ASP A 184 -3.52 14.15 25.85
C ASP A 184 -4.81 13.31 26.03
N GLY A 185 -4.71 12.00 25.88
CA GLY A 185 -5.82 11.05 25.95
C GLY A 185 -6.76 11.02 24.75
N LYS A 186 -6.48 11.80 23.69
CA LYS A 186 -7.29 11.85 22.47
C LYS A 186 -6.76 10.95 21.38
N MET A 187 -7.64 10.59 20.45
CA MET A 187 -7.24 9.89 19.24
C MET A 187 -6.72 10.88 18.20
N HIS A 188 -5.51 10.63 17.70
CA HIS A 188 -4.84 11.39 16.65
C HIS A 188 -4.82 10.59 15.36
N LEU A 189 -5.41 11.15 14.31
CA LEU A 189 -5.41 10.55 12.98
C LEU A 189 -4.02 10.71 12.34
N LEU A 190 -3.45 9.63 11.88
CA LEU A 190 -2.18 9.64 11.15
C LEU A 190 -2.41 9.79 9.65
N THR A 191 -1.53 10.52 8.98
CA THR A 191 -1.50 10.58 7.51
C THR A 191 -0.95 9.28 6.93
N GLY A 192 -1.24 9.00 5.65
CA GLY A 192 -0.68 7.83 4.96
C GLY A 192 0.84 7.81 4.97
N ASN A 193 1.48 8.96 4.82
CA ASN A 193 2.93 9.11 4.93
C ASN A 193 3.47 8.79 6.32
N GLN A 194 2.79 9.20 7.39
CA GLN A 194 3.18 8.89 8.76
C GLN A 194 3.04 7.41 9.09
N ILE A 195 1.92 6.78 8.69
CA ILE A 195 1.70 5.34 8.85
C ILE A 195 2.78 4.56 8.08
N GLY A 196 2.99 4.91 6.80
CA GLY A 196 3.98 4.25 5.95
C GLY A 196 5.41 4.39 6.48
N SER A 197 5.77 5.55 7.05
CA SER A 197 7.10 5.77 7.63
C SER A 197 7.31 4.97 8.92
N LEU A 198 6.31 4.89 9.78
CA LEU A 198 6.35 4.05 10.98
C LEU A 198 6.50 2.56 10.63
N LEU A 199 5.72 2.06 9.68
CA LEU A 199 5.80 0.69 9.19
C LEU A 199 7.17 0.39 8.55
N ALA A 200 7.65 1.28 7.69
CA ALA A 200 8.96 1.16 7.04
C ALA A 200 10.10 1.10 8.06
N TRP A 201 10.11 2.06 9.00
CA TRP A 201 11.11 2.09 10.06
C TRP A 201 11.08 0.83 10.92
N TYR A 202 9.91 0.42 11.38
CA TYR A 202 9.74 -0.76 12.21
C TYR A 202 10.27 -2.03 11.55
N ARG A 203 9.97 -2.20 10.26
CA ARG A 203 10.46 -3.35 9.50
C ARG A 203 11.97 -3.32 9.31
N CYS A 204 12.53 -2.16 8.90
CA CYS A 204 13.98 -2.01 8.73
C CYS A 204 14.74 -2.25 10.04
N MET A 205 14.28 -1.63 11.12
CA MET A 205 14.85 -1.75 12.45
C MET A 205 14.77 -3.21 12.95
N SER A 206 13.59 -3.82 12.90
CA SER A 206 13.40 -5.19 13.38
C SER A 206 14.20 -6.21 12.57
N MET A 207 14.29 -6.07 11.24
CA MET A 207 15.11 -6.96 10.42
C MET A 207 16.61 -6.82 10.73
N SER A 208 17.06 -5.61 11.03
CA SER A 208 18.44 -5.36 11.44
C SER A 208 18.73 -5.98 12.81
N ASP A 209 17.88 -5.72 13.81
CA ASP A 209 18.03 -6.22 15.19
C ASP A 209 18.02 -7.76 15.27
N LEU A 210 17.17 -8.39 14.45
CA LEU A 210 17.07 -9.85 14.36
C LEU A 210 18.19 -10.48 13.51
N GLY A 211 19.07 -9.66 12.91
CA GLY A 211 20.16 -10.13 12.06
C GLY A 211 19.70 -10.71 10.72
N ILE A 212 18.41 -10.52 10.35
CA ILE A 212 17.85 -10.97 9.07
C ILE A 212 18.53 -10.20 7.92
N ILE A 213 18.63 -8.90 8.07
CA ILE A 213 19.43 -8.03 7.19
C ILE A 213 20.62 -7.52 8.01
N ASN A 214 21.81 -7.67 7.46
CA ASN A 214 23.08 -7.35 8.11
C ASN A 214 24.10 -6.85 7.08
N ASP A 215 25.34 -6.57 7.50
CA ASP A 215 26.40 -6.02 6.63
C ASP A 215 26.70 -6.84 5.37
N SER A 216 26.50 -8.17 5.43
CA SER A 216 26.80 -9.05 4.30
C SER A 216 25.73 -9.04 3.20
N ASN A 217 24.49 -8.67 3.53
CA ASN A 217 23.34 -8.79 2.61
C ASN A 217 22.51 -7.51 2.44
N ARG A 218 22.76 -6.45 3.24
CA ARG A 218 21.96 -5.20 3.20
C ARG A 218 21.91 -4.54 1.82
N SER A 219 22.95 -4.70 1.00
CA SER A 219 22.97 -4.18 -0.37
C SER A 219 21.96 -4.87 -1.31
N ARG A 220 21.36 -5.98 -0.87
CA ARG A 220 20.28 -6.69 -1.57
C ARG A 220 18.89 -6.34 -1.05
N ALA A 221 18.80 -5.64 0.08
CA ALA A 221 17.52 -5.17 0.62
C ALA A 221 17.03 -3.95 -0.16
N VAL A 222 15.74 -3.89 -0.44
CA VAL A 222 15.12 -2.81 -1.21
C VAL A 222 13.78 -2.39 -0.63
N MET A 223 13.56 -1.09 -0.61
CA MET A 223 12.24 -0.47 -0.43
C MET A 223 11.77 0.09 -1.76
N VAL A 224 10.47 -0.02 -2.06
CA VAL A 224 9.89 0.51 -3.30
C VAL A 224 8.68 1.37 -2.97
N LYS A 225 8.71 2.65 -3.34
CA LYS A 225 7.62 3.60 -3.08
C LYS A 225 7.34 4.49 -4.27
N THR A 226 6.23 5.22 -4.24
CA THR A 226 5.95 6.19 -5.32
C THR A 226 6.75 7.47 -5.14
N PHE A 227 6.98 8.21 -6.25
CA PHE A 227 7.65 9.50 -6.21
C PHE A 227 6.97 10.54 -5.31
N VAL A 228 5.64 10.44 -5.16
CA VAL A 228 4.85 11.38 -4.35
C VAL A 228 4.75 10.97 -2.88
N THR A 229 5.23 9.77 -2.52
CA THR A 229 5.34 9.32 -1.14
C THR A 229 6.50 10.04 -0.45
N THR A 230 6.36 10.34 0.84
CA THR A 230 7.31 11.12 1.65
C THR A 230 8.77 10.72 1.49
N GLY A 231 9.66 11.72 1.43
CA GLY A 231 11.11 11.52 1.47
C GLY A 231 11.64 10.97 2.82
N LEU A 232 10.82 10.95 3.87
CA LEU A 232 11.18 10.32 5.14
C LEU A 232 11.46 8.82 4.95
N GLN A 233 10.73 8.14 4.08
CA GLN A 233 11.00 6.72 3.79
C GLN A 233 12.33 6.52 3.04
N ASP A 234 12.75 7.48 2.19
CA ASP A 234 14.10 7.44 1.59
C ASP A 234 15.17 7.56 2.67
N ALA A 235 15.03 8.53 3.58
CA ALA A 235 15.97 8.74 4.68
C ALA A 235 16.07 7.50 5.59
N ILE A 236 14.94 6.87 5.92
CA ILE A 236 14.88 5.62 6.69
C ILE A 236 15.62 4.49 5.94
N GLY A 237 15.27 4.22 4.69
CA GLY A 237 15.89 3.15 3.91
C GLY A 237 17.40 3.33 3.79
N HIS A 238 17.86 4.52 3.46
CA HIS A 238 19.29 4.85 3.34
C HIS A 238 20.03 4.71 4.68
N HIS A 239 19.41 5.07 5.82
CA HIS A 239 20.00 4.88 7.14
C HIS A 239 20.34 3.41 7.42
N PHE A 240 19.46 2.49 7.02
CA PHE A 240 19.71 1.04 7.16
C PHE A 240 20.59 0.47 6.04
N GLY A 241 21.01 1.29 5.07
CA GLY A 241 21.83 0.89 3.94
C GLY A 241 21.10 0.13 2.85
N TYR A 242 19.77 0.35 2.75
CA TYR A 242 18.92 -0.27 1.74
C TYR A 242 18.81 0.61 0.49
N GLU A 243 18.63 -0.01 -0.65
CA GLU A 243 18.21 0.70 -1.86
C GLU A 243 16.78 1.20 -1.71
N VAL A 244 16.48 2.42 -2.15
CA VAL A 244 15.12 2.94 -2.22
C VAL A 244 14.80 3.27 -3.66
N VAL A 245 13.84 2.55 -4.22
CA VAL A 245 13.42 2.71 -5.61
C VAL A 245 12.10 3.48 -5.65
N ASN A 246 12.13 4.65 -6.29
CA ASN A 246 10.95 5.46 -6.52
C ASN A 246 10.32 5.10 -7.86
N VAL A 247 9.01 4.85 -7.88
CA VAL A 247 8.23 4.50 -9.07
C VAL A 247 7.08 5.49 -9.30
N LEU A 248 6.43 5.43 -10.44
CA LEU A 248 5.23 6.23 -10.71
C LEU A 248 4.09 5.88 -9.76
N THR A 249 3.15 6.79 -9.59
CA THR A 249 1.92 6.57 -8.81
C THR A 249 1.12 5.41 -9.40
N GLY A 250 0.67 4.53 -8.52
CA GLY A 250 -0.04 3.30 -8.85
C GLY A 250 0.75 2.07 -8.43
N PHE A 251 0.16 1.30 -7.54
CA PHE A 251 0.80 0.13 -6.92
C PHE A 251 1.27 -0.93 -7.94
N LYS A 252 0.69 -0.92 -9.14
CA LYS A 252 1.11 -1.77 -10.27
C LYS A 252 2.60 -1.63 -10.60
N TYR A 253 3.20 -0.44 -10.40
CA TYR A 253 4.62 -0.22 -10.65
C TYR A 253 5.51 -0.79 -9.53
N ILE A 254 5.04 -0.75 -8.28
CA ILE A 254 5.68 -1.47 -7.17
C ILE A 254 5.63 -2.98 -7.46
N ALA A 255 4.45 -3.49 -7.82
CA ALA A 255 4.26 -4.90 -8.18
C ALA A 255 5.13 -5.35 -9.36
N GLN A 256 5.32 -4.48 -10.37
CA GLN A 256 6.20 -4.74 -11.50
C GLN A 256 7.65 -4.95 -11.05
N LYS A 257 8.16 -4.13 -10.11
CA LYS A 257 9.49 -4.32 -9.51
C LYS A 257 9.59 -5.66 -8.78
N LEU A 258 8.59 -6.03 -7.99
CA LEU A 258 8.55 -7.33 -7.32
C LEU A 258 8.58 -8.49 -8.32
N GLY A 259 7.89 -8.36 -9.44
CA GLY A 259 7.94 -9.31 -10.56
C GLY A 259 9.34 -9.44 -11.16
N LYS A 260 9.99 -8.29 -11.45
CA LYS A 260 11.37 -8.25 -11.93
C LYS A 260 12.32 -8.96 -10.96
N TYR A 261 12.19 -8.72 -9.66
CA TYR A 261 13.04 -9.36 -8.65
C TYR A 261 12.79 -10.87 -8.56
N GLU A 262 11.54 -11.35 -8.73
CA GLU A 262 11.26 -12.78 -8.82
C GLU A 262 11.89 -13.40 -10.06
N GLN A 263 11.78 -12.74 -11.22
CA GLN A 263 12.34 -13.23 -12.47
C GLN A 263 13.88 -13.25 -12.48
N ALA A 264 14.55 -12.43 -11.69
CA ALA A 264 16.00 -12.43 -11.56
C ALA A 264 16.56 -13.65 -10.82
N ILE A 265 15.72 -14.42 -10.10
CA ILE A 265 16.12 -15.71 -9.52
C ILE A 265 16.25 -16.72 -10.65
N PRO A 266 17.36 -17.52 -10.74
CA PRO A 266 17.52 -18.55 -11.75
C PRO A 266 16.32 -19.50 -11.84
N ALA A 267 15.91 -19.86 -13.04
CA ALA A 267 14.67 -20.61 -13.28
C ALA A 267 14.62 -21.94 -12.51
N GLU A 268 15.75 -22.64 -12.45
CA GLU A 268 15.90 -23.91 -11.73
C GLU A 268 15.80 -23.76 -10.19
N LYS A 269 16.06 -22.56 -9.66
CA LYS A 269 15.90 -22.23 -8.22
C LYS A 269 14.52 -21.71 -7.89
N ARG A 270 13.78 -21.26 -8.91
CA ARG A 270 12.45 -20.66 -8.78
C ARG A 270 11.31 -21.69 -8.91
N GLU A 271 11.62 -22.95 -9.22
CA GLU A 271 10.60 -24.00 -9.25
C GLU A 271 9.90 -24.09 -7.89
N GLY A 272 8.56 -24.03 -7.89
CA GLY A 272 7.76 -24.05 -6.66
C GLY A 272 7.84 -22.79 -5.79
N TYR A 273 8.47 -21.68 -6.25
CA TYR A 273 8.69 -20.44 -5.48
C TYR A 273 7.44 -19.97 -4.73
N ARG A 274 6.28 -19.98 -5.37
CA ARG A 274 5.02 -19.49 -4.78
C ARG A 274 4.52 -20.31 -3.59
N LYS A 275 5.00 -21.55 -3.43
CA LYS A 275 4.67 -22.45 -2.33
C LYS A 275 5.76 -22.51 -1.25
N MET A 276 6.90 -21.88 -1.50
CA MET A 276 8.00 -21.81 -0.54
C MET A 276 7.62 -20.99 0.70
N SER A 277 8.27 -21.27 1.83
CA SER A 277 8.17 -20.43 3.02
C SER A 277 8.77 -19.04 2.79
N GLU A 278 8.43 -18.08 3.66
CA GLU A 278 9.03 -16.75 3.62
C GLU A 278 10.58 -16.82 3.73
N GLU A 279 11.08 -17.63 4.64
CA GLU A 279 12.52 -17.81 4.84
C GLU A 279 13.23 -18.36 3.57
N GLN A 280 12.62 -19.33 2.89
CA GLN A 280 13.17 -19.86 1.63
C GLN A 280 13.17 -18.82 0.52
N THR A 281 12.06 -18.10 0.34
CA THR A 281 11.97 -17.05 -0.69
C THR A 281 12.92 -15.89 -0.38
N ARG A 282 13.05 -15.51 0.89
CA ARG A 282 13.99 -14.48 1.36
C ARG A 282 15.43 -14.88 1.05
N ALA A 283 15.83 -16.12 1.36
CA ALA A 283 17.16 -16.62 1.08
C ALA A 283 17.49 -16.50 -0.43
N LEU A 284 16.58 -16.96 -1.30
CA LEU A 284 16.76 -16.86 -2.76
C LEU A 284 16.84 -15.38 -3.23
N ARG A 285 16.00 -14.51 -2.67
CA ARG A 285 16.03 -13.07 -2.98
C ARG A 285 17.36 -12.42 -2.61
N LEU A 286 17.84 -12.69 -1.41
CA LEU A 286 19.11 -12.14 -0.91
C LEU A 286 20.32 -12.70 -1.66
N GLU A 287 20.25 -13.92 -2.17
CA GLU A 287 21.35 -14.54 -2.92
C GLU A 287 21.37 -14.09 -4.40
N TYR A 288 20.23 -14.15 -5.07
CA TYR A 288 20.19 -14.01 -6.54
C TYR A 288 19.58 -12.71 -7.04
N SER A 289 18.87 -11.94 -6.17
CA SER A 289 18.05 -10.81 -6.59
C SER A 289 18.04 -9.67 -5.56
N ARG A 290 16.87 -9.07 -5.35
CA ARG A 290 16.55 -8.08 -4.34
C ARG A 290 15.50 -8.61 -3.37
N TYR A 291 15.69 -8.40 -2.09
CA TYR A 291 14.70 -8.71 -1.06
C TYR A 291 13.88 -7.46 -0.74
N PHE A 292 12.60 -7.53 -1.04
CA PHE A 292 11.65 -6.44 -0.77
C PHE A 292 11.30 -6.39 0.71
N VAL A 293 11.66 -5.28 1.37
CA VAL A 293 11.44 -5.07 2.79
C VAL A 293 10.09 -4.43 3.06
N PHE A 294 9.78 -3.37 2.29
CA PHE A 294 8.56 -2.59 2.42
C PHE A 294 8.32 -1.73 1.18
N GLY A 295 7.06 -1.43 0.94
CA GLY A 295 6.67 -0.46 -0.07
C GLY A 295 5.29 0.12 0.21
N GLY A 296 5.03 1.29 -0.36
CA GLY A 296 3.76 1.95 -0.14
C GLY A 296 3.53 3.20 -0.98
N GLU A 297 2.33 3.70 -0.83
CA GLU A 297 1.83 4.95 -1.40
C GLU A 297 1.37 5.86 -0.27
N GLU A 298 1.48 7.18 -0.46
CA GLU A 298 0.97 8.19 0.46
C GLU A 298 -0.54 8.06 0.67
N SER A 299 -1.22 7.47 -0.29
CA SER A 299 -2.67 7.22 -0.31
C SER A 299 -3.07 5.96 0.46
N TYR A 300 -2.39 5.68 1.60
CA TYR A 300 -2.76 4.65 2.59
C TYR A 300 -2.63 3.20 2.10
N GLY A 301 -1.93 2.94 0.99
CA GLY A 301 -1.67 1.60 0.47
C GLY A 301 -0.28 1.10 0.83
N TYR A 302 -0.16 -0.06 1.47
CA TYR A 302 1.11 -0.61 1.96
C TYR A 302 1.26 -2.07 1.60
N LEU A 303 2.53 -2.52 1.51
CA LEU A 303 2.90 -3.91 1.30
C LEU A 303 4.25 -4.20 1.98
N ALA A 304 4.36 -5.38 2.59
CA ALA A 304 5.59 -5.79 3.28
C ALA A 304 6.01 -7.24 2.94
N GLN A 305 5.43 -7.81 1.90
CA GLN A 305 5.67 -9.17 1.42
C GLN A 305 5.57 -9.24 -0.09
N ASP A 306 5.93 -10.36 -0.72
CA ASP A 306 5.86 -10.54 -2.17
C ASP A 306 4.88 -11.62 -2.64
N PHE A 307 4.19 -12.30 -1.72
CA PHE A 307 3.15 -13.27 -2.07
C PHE A 307 1.81 -12.62 -2.48
N VAL A 308 1.67 -11.32 -2.23
CA VAL A 308 0.66 -10.42 -2.81
C VAL A 308 1.37 -9.42 -3.70
N ARG A 309 0.76 -9.01 -4.80
CA ARG A 309 1.31 -8.06 -5.78
C ARG A 309 0.41 -6.85 -5.98
N ASP A 310 -0.23 -6.44 -4.90
CA ASP A 310 -1.02 -5.22 -4.77
C ASP A 310 -0.92 -4.73 -3.33
N LYS A 311 -1.46 -3.55 -3.04
CA LYS A 311 -1.66 -3.07 -1.68
C LYS A 311 -2.43 -4.11 -0.86
N ASP A 312 -2.08 -4.24 0.39
CA ASP A 312 -2.70 -5.23 1.27
C ASP A 312 -2.88 -4.69 2.68
N ALA A 313 -4.08 -4.16 2.95
CA ALA A 313 -4.43 -3.65 4.27
C ALA A 313 -4.49 -4.76 5.33
N ASN A 314 -4.71 -6.02 4.92
CA ASN A 314 -4.74 -7.13 5.88
C ASN A 314 -3.35 -7.33 6.50
N SER A 315 -2.29 -7.33 5.69
CA SER A 315 -0.91 -7.41 6.20
C SER A 315 -0.50 -6.13 6.93
N ALA A 316 -0.87 -4.97 6.41
CA ALA A 316 -0.54 -3.69 7.05
C ALA A 316 -1.14 -3.60 8.47
N ALA A 317 -2.38 -4.06 8.66
CA ALA A 317 -3.06 -4.03 9.95
C ALA A 317 -2.37 -4.89 11.01
N ILE A 318 -1.93 -6.10 10.67
CA ILE A 318 -1.25 -6.97 11.64
C ILE A 318 0.18 -6.49 11.95
N ILE A 319 0.88 -5.91 10.95
CA ILE A 319 2.19 -5.30 11.19
C ILE A 319 2.05 -4.04 12.04
N PHE A 320 0.99 -3.24 11.84
CA PHE A 320 0.74 -2.06 12.67
C PHE A 320 0.39 -2.45 14.11
N ALA A 321 -0.36 -3.53 14.30
CA ALA A 321 -0.62 -4.09 15.63
C ALA A 321 0.66 -4.60 16.31
N GLU A 322 1.57 -5.25 15.57
CA GLU A 322 2.88 -5.66 16.05
C GLU A 322 3.76 -4.45 16.43
N LEU A 323 3.77 -3.40 15.61
CA LEU A 323 4.45 -2.14 15.91
C LEU A 323 3.89 -1.49 17.19
N ALA A 324 2.57 -1.51 17.39
CA ALA A 324 1.96 -0.98 18.62
C ALA A 324 2.40 -1.79 19.86
N ALA A 325 2.41 -3.12 19.76
CA ALA A 325 2.91 -3.98 20.81
C ALA A 325 4.42 -3.77 21.07
N TYR A 326 5.21 -3.49 20.04
CA TYR A 326 6.61 -3.12 20.19
C TYR A 326 6.75 -1.79 20.94
N ALA A 327 6.01 -0.74 20.54
CA ALA A 327 6.03 0.55 21.21
C ALA A 327 5.71 0.42 22.71
N GLU A 328 4.65 -0.31 23.04
CA GLU A 328 4.28 -0.61 24.43
C GLU A 328 5.40 -1.34 25.17
N SER A 329 6.05 -2.32 24.53
CA SER A 329 7.12 -3.12 25.14
C SER A 329 8.34 -2.30 25.56
N ILE A 330 8.57 -1.16 24.92
CA ILE A 330 9.64 -0.20 25.23
C ILE A 330 9.15 1.04 25.98
N GLY A 331 7.87 1.05 26.40
CA GLY A 331 7.25 2.13 27.17
C GLY A 331 7.02 3.42 26.41
N LYS A 332 6.78 3.35 25.09
CA LYS A 332 6.53 4.50 24.22
C LYS A 332 5.17 4.43 23.55
N SER A 333 4.60 5.59 23.28
CA SER A 333 3.46 5.72 22.37
C SER A 333 3.92 5.74 20.91
N LEU A 334 2.99 5.48 19.99
CA LEU A 334 3.26 5.56 18.55
C LEU A 334 3.54 7.00 18.08
N LEU A 335 2.99 8.00 18.76
CA LEU A 335 3.30 9.41 18.48
C LEU A 335 4.72 9.79 18.92
N GLU A 336 5.18 9.29 20.07
CA GLU A 336 6.57 9.48 20.49
C GLU A 336 7.53 8.85 19.50
N LEU A 337 7.26 7.64 19.02
CA LEU A 337 8.07 7.01 17.97
C LEU A 337 8.09 7.85 16.68
N LEU A 338 6.96 8.40 16.28
CA LEU A 338 6.90 9.27 15.10
C LEU A 338 7.72 10.54 15.30
N HIS A 339 7.65 11.15 16.48
CA HIS A 339 8.47 12.34 16.81
C HIS A 339 9.97 12.00 16.82
N GLU A 340 10.36 10.84 17.35
CA GLU A 340 11.76 10.39 17.31
C GLU A 340 12.25 10.18 15.87
N LEU A 341 11.39 9.70 14.95
CA LEU A 341 11.74 9.63 13.53
C LEU A 341 11.99 11.03 12.96
N PHE A 342 11.18 12.02 13.31
CA PHE A 342 11.41 13.41 12.88
C PHE A 342 12.67 14.01 13.52
N GLU A 343 12.99 13.69 14.76
CA GLU A 343 14.23 14.12 15.39
C GLU A 343 15.46 13.49 14.74
N GLN A 344 15.37 12.21 14.37
CA GLN A 344 16.48 11.47 13.76
C GLN A 344 16.71 11.81 12.28
N PHE A 345 15.65 11.95 11.50
CA PHE A 345 15.73 12.05 10.04
C PHE A 345 15.37 13.44 9.49
N GLY A 346 14.87 14.32 10.32
CA GLY A 346 14.30 15.61 9.92
C GLY A 346 12.78 15.57 9.79
N VAL A 347 12.16 16.74 9.81
CA VAL A 347 10.71 16.89 9.72
C VAL A 347 10.29 16.91 8.26
N TYR A 348 9.46 15.95 7.87
CA TYR A 348 8.85 15.84 6.55
C TYR A 348 7.36 16.15 6.65
N LEU A 349 6.93 17.17 5.93
CA LEU A 349 5.53 17.63 5.90
C LEU A 349 5.07 17.73 4.46
N GLU A 350 4.09 16.93 4.11
CA GLU A 350 3.46 16.93 2.80
C GLU A 350 2.08 17.58 2.88
N MET A 351 1.75 18.38 1.87
CA MET A 351 0.44 19.01 1.75
C MET A 351 -0.14 18.80 0.36
N GLY A 352 -1.26 18.09 0.28
CA GLY A 352 -2.03 17.95 -0.96
C GLY A 352 -2.94 19.16 -1.21
N LYS A 353 -2.98 19.63 -2.46
CA LYS A 353 -3.96 20.62 -2.91
C LYS A 353 -4.51 20.20 -4.27
N SER A 354 -5.84 20.11 -4.37
CA SER A 354 -6.52 19.80 -5.62
C SER A 354 -7.07 21.05 -6.26
N LEU A 355 -6.86 21.19 -7.57
CA LEU A 355 -7.51 22.19 -8.40
C LEU A 355 -8.57 21.48 -9.25
N VAL A 356 -9.83 21.72 -8.95
CA VAL A 356 -10.96 21.17 -9.71
C VAL A 356 -11.48 22.22 -10.66
N MET A 357 -11.51 21.89 -11.97
CA MET A 357 -12.06 22.74 -13.02
C MET A 357 -13.00 21.88 -13.88
N GLU A 358 -14.28 22.22 -13.84
CA GLU A 358 -15.32 21.42 -14.49
C GLU A 358 -15.42 21.69 -16.01
N GLY A 359 -15.92 20.70 -16.73
CA GLY A 359 -16.22 20.79 -18.17
C GLY A 359 -14.99 20.79 -19.07
N ALA A 360 -15.26 20.89 -20.38
CA ALA A 360 -14.20 20.83 -21.41
C ALA A 360 -13.21 22.00 -21.30
N ASP A 361 -13.69 23.20 -20.98
CA ASP A 361 -12.84 24.38 -20.76
C ASP A 361 -11.94 24.20 -19.52
N GLY A 362 -12.45 23.58 -18.47
CA GLY A 362 -11.67 23.23 -17.29
C GLY A 362 -10.56 22.27 -17.60
N ALA A 363 -10.86 21.20 -18.33
CA ALA A 363 -9.87 20.23 -18.79
C ALA A 363 -8.77 20.87 -19.66
N ALA A 364 -9.17 21.78 -20.58
CA ALA A 364 -8.22 22.52 -21.42
C ALA A 364 -7.29 23.43 -20.58
N ARG A 365 -7.82 24.09 -19.55
CA ARG A 365 -7.03 24.94 -18.65
C ARG A 365 -6.04 24.12 -17.82
N ILE A 366 -6.45 22.97 -17.28
CA ILE A 366 -5.57 22.05 -16.54
C ILE A 366 -4.43 21.57 -17.45
N ALA A 367 -4.75 21.18 -18.69
CA ALA A 367 -3.76 20.76 -19.67
C ALA A 367 -2.77 21.90 -20.02
N ALA A 368 -3.27 23.13 -20.21
CA ALA A 368 -2.43 24.29 -20.49
C ALA A 368 -1.52 24.64 -19.29
N LEU A 369 -2.03 24.52 -18.06
CA LEU A 369 -1.24 24.73 -16.85
C LEU A 369 -0.10 23.72 -16.76
N ALA A 370 -0.38 22.44 -16.91
CA ALA A 370 0.64 21.39 -16.92
C ALA A 370 1.70 21.62 -18.03
N ALA A 371 1.26 21.96 -19.24
CA ALA A 371 2.17 22.27 -20.34
C ALA A 371 3.05 23.50 -20.06
N SER A 372 2.54 24.49 -19.32
CA SER A 372 3.32 25.69 -18.97
C SER A 372 4.49 25.37 -18.02
N TYR A 373 4.31 24.47 -17.06
CA TYR A 373 5.39 24.02 -16.17
C TYR A 373 6.48 23.24 -16.93
N SER A 374 6.11 22.52 -17.98
CA SER A 374 7.08 21.82 -18.82
C SER A 374 7.84 22.76 -19.77
N SER A 375 7.14 23.74 -20.37
CA SER A 375 7.72 24.61 -21.41
C SER A 375 8.36 25.89 -20.86
N ASN A 376 7.86 26.42 -19.75
CA ASN A 376 8.34 27.63 -19.10
C ASN A 376 8.24 27.49 -17.57
N PRO A 377 9.06 26.59 -16.98
CA PRO A 377 9.02 26.34 -15.55
C PRO A 377 9.39 27.58 -14.74
N PRO A 378 8.88 27.73 -13.50
CA PRO A 378 9.26 28.83 -12.62
C PRO A 378 10.77 28.75 -12.31
N THR A 379 11.39 29.91 -12.14
CA THR A 379 12.81 30.02 -11.69
C THR A 379 12.92 30.25 -10.20
N GLU A 380 11.82 30.64 -9.55
CA GLU A 380 11.72 30.93 -8.12
C GLU A 380 10.29 30.66 -7.64
N VAL A 381 10.15 30.19 -6.40
CA VAL A 381 8.87 30.00 -5.70
C VAL A 381 9.02 30.49 -4.27
N ASP A 382 8.17 31.42 -3.84
CA ASP A 382 8.19 32.04 -2.50
C ASP A 382 9.58 32.56 -2.08
N GLY A 383 10.31 33.17 -3.01
CA GLY A 383 11.65 33.71 -2.75
C GLY A 383 12.76 32.66 -2.72
N VAL A 384 12.46 31.40 -3.03
CA VAL A 384 13.45 30.32 -3.10
C VAL A 384 13.68 29.91 -4.54
N ALA A 385 14.94 29.87 -4.97
CA ALA A 385 15.32 29.50 -6.31
C ALA A 385 14.94 28.03 -6.62
N VAL A 386 14.50 27.79 -7.86
CA VAL A 386 14.29 26.44 -8.38
C VAL A 386 15.66 25.83 -8.69
N SER A 387 15.97 24.69 -8.11
CA SER A 387 17.20 23.95 -8.31
C SER A 387 17.12 22.87 -9.41
N GLY A 388 15.91 22.40 -9.73
CA GLY A 388 15.70 21.37 -10.75
C GLY A 388 14.23 21.22 -11.16
N ILE A 389 14.04 20.67 -12.35
CA ILE A 389 12.73 20.27 -12.88
C ILE A 389 12.84 18.81 -13.34
N ARG A 390 11.97 17.95 -12.82
CA ARG A 390 11.84 16.56 -13.24
C ARG A 390 10.51 16.41 -13.98
N ASP A 391 10.59 16.33 -15.31
CA ASP A 391 9.41 16.25 -16.20
C ASP A 391 9.27 14.83 -16.75
N PHE A 392 8.41 14.05 -16.13
CA PHE A 392 8.16 12.66 -16.50
C PHE A 392 7.38 12.49 -17.81
N SER A 393 6.79 13.57 -18.34
CA SER A 393 6.06 13.51 -19.61
C SER A 393 6.95 13.19 -20.82
N LYS A 394 8.26 13.39 -20.68
CA LYS A 394 9.26 13.14 -21.74
C LYS A 394 9.60 11.66 -21.89
N GLY A 395 9.42 10.84 -20.86
CA GLY A 395 9.69 9.40 -20.90
C GLY A 395 11.17 9.04 -21.09
N ASP A 396 12.09 9.93 -20.72
CA ASP A 396 13.55 9.79 -20.84
C ASP A 396 14.24 9.53 -19.49
N MET A 397 13.44 9.36 -18.43
CA MET A 397 13.96 9.12 -17.09
C MET A 397 14.14 7.63 -16.80
N VAL A 398 15.07 7.35 -15.91
CA VAL A 398 15.33 6.02 -15.33
C VAL A 398 15.21 6.09 -13.81
N ASP A 399 14.85 4.96 -13.19
CA ASP A 399 14.84 4.85 -11.74
C ASP A 399 16.24 4.54 -11.16
N ALA A 400 16.34 4.37 -9.84
CA ALA A 400 17.58 4.09 -9.14
C ALA A 400 18.27 2.79 -9.59
N GLU A 401 17.54 1.85 -10.18
CA GLU A 401 18.08 0.59 -10.73
C GLU A 401 18.41 0.68 -12.23
N GLY A 402 18.20 1.85 -12.86
CA GLY A 402 18.42 2.07 -14.28
C GLY A 402 17.28 1.58 -15.19
N ASP A 403 16.13 1.22 -14.63
CA ASP A 403 14.97 0.83 -15.44
C ASP A 403 14.26 2.06 -16.01
N PRO A 404 13.80 2.01 -17.27
CA PRO A 404 13.04 3.11 -17.87
C PRO A 404 11.74 3.38 -17.11
N ILE A 405 11.49 4.66 -16.80
CA ILE A 405 10.23 5.12 -16.23
C ILE A 405 9.30 5.47 -17.39
N PRO A 406 8.08 4.89 -17.46
CA PRO A 406 7.11 5.25 -18.48
C PRO A 406 6.76 6.73 -18.46
N ALA A 407 6.46 7.31 -19.64
CA ALA A 407 5.99 8.70 -19.71
C ALA A 407 4.67 8.88 -18.94
N GLU A 408 4.63 9.88 -18.05
CA GLU A 408 3.47 10.22 -17.23
C GLU A 408 3.32 11.75 -17.14
N LYS A 409 2.09 12.24 -17.01
CA LYS A 409 1.81 13.68 -16.83
C LYS A 409 2.10 14.12 -15.40
N MET A 410 3.36 14.09 -15.03
CA MET A 410 3.85 14.44 -13.70
C MET A 410 5.10 15.31 -13.84
N ILE A 411 5.17 16.39 -13.08
CA ILE A 411 6.29 17.31 -13.05
C ILE A 411 6.63 17.60 -11.58
N PHE A 412 7.89 17.48 -11.22
CA PHE A 412 8.39 17.96 -9.93
C PHE A 412 9.22 19.22 -10.16
N VAL A 413 8.99 20.20 -9.29
CA VAL A 413 9.80 21.42 -9.18
C VAL A 413 10.56 21.35 -7.87
N ASP A 414 11.86 21.14 -7.96
CA ASP A 414 12.74 21.02 -6.80
C ASP A 414 13.32 22.39 -6.44
N LEU A 415 13.28 22.78 -5.17
CA LEU A 415 13.76 24.07 -4.67
C LEU A 415 15.15 23.94 -4.03
N ALA A 416 15.87 25.05 -3.98
CA ALA A 416 17.23 25.08 -3.44
C ALA A 416 17.32 24.80 -1.94
N ASP A 417 16.23 24.90 -1.20
CA ASP A 417 16.12 24.58 0.23
C ASP A 417 15.68 23.14 0.50
N GLY A 418 15.56 22.30 -0.53
CA GLY A 418 15.18 20.89 -0.41
C GLY A 418 13.68 20.62 -0.48
N ARG A 419 12.81 21.65 -0.52
CA ARG A 419 11.38 21.45 -0.80
C ARG A 419 11.16 21.09 -2.26
N SER A 420 10.06 20.39 -2.56
CA SER A 420 9.58 20.12 -3.93
C SER A 420 8.07 20.18 -4.02
N PHE A 421 7.53 20.43 -5.18
CA PHE A 421 6.10 20.38 -5.46
C PHE A 421 5.82 19.88 -6.87
#